data_b19821958190c7618dc485bb24d5dd80
#
_entry.id   b19821958190c7618dc485bb24d5dd80
#
_cell.length_a   1.000
_cell.length_b   1.000
_cell.length_c   1.000
_cell.angle_alpha   90.00
_cell.angle_beta   90.00
_cell.angle_gamma   90.00
#
_symmetry.space_group_name_H-M   'P 1'
#
loop_
_entity.id
_entity.type
_entity.pdbx_description
1 polymer ?
#
loop_
_entity_poly.entity_id
_entity_poly.type
_entity_poly.pdbx_seq_one_letter_code
_entity_poly.pdbx_strand_id
1 'polypeptide(L)'
;MIDYENINEKIAPFTLLVYDEDPQNVRGSLIYYPYGEYRQEVFDTREEEGFEGNGYDWASLALVFLEEKMPELSDAIDFDPEGSMFCAYSSNVDALARFALGLKEFCDDIDTMKDLFSRVEVD
;
A
#
# COMPACT_ATOMS: atom_id res chain seq x y z
N MET A 1 16.60 9.92 12.20
CA MET A 1 15.17 10.06 12.51
C MET A 1 14.35 10.21 11.25
N ILE A 2 13.25 9.47 11.15
CA ILE A 2 12.37 9.54 9.98
C ILE A 2 11.48 10.77 10.11
N ASP A 3 11.43 11.56 9.05
CA ASP A 3 10.53 12.71 8.96
C ASP A 3 9.22 12.25 8.31
N TYR A 4 8.23 11.92 9.13
CA TYR A 4 6.96 11.38 8.65
C TYR A 4 6.13 12.40 7.85
N GLU A 5 6.26 13.69 8.16
CA GLU A 5 5.57 14.71 7.37
C GLU A 5 6.11 14.74 5.94
N ASN A 6 7.43 14.68 5.81
CA ASN A 6 8.08 14.65 4.50
C ASN A 6 7.70 13.39 3.73
N ILE A 7 7.63 12.25 4.43
CA ILE A 7 7.19 11.00 3.80
C ILE A 7 5.76 11.14 3.29
N ASN A 8 4.84 11.67 4.10
CA ASN A 8 3.45 11.82 3.70
C ASN A 8 3.27 12.72 2.47
N GLU A 9 4.11 13.73 2.33
CA GLU A 9 4.09 14.56 1.13
C GLU A 9 4.49 13.75 -0.12
N LYS A 10 5.44 12.84 0.04
CA LYS A 10 5.96 12.02 -1.06
C LYS A 10 5.03 10.89 -1.46
N ILE A 11 4.24 10.35 -0.52
CA ILE A 11 3.42 9.16 -0.76
C ILE A 11 1.94 9.48 -1.03
N ALA A 12 1.54 10.75 -1.02
CA ALA A 12 0.14 11.08 -1.29
C ALA A 12 -0.32 10.37 -2.58
N PRO A 13 -1.50 9.75 -2.62
CA PRO A 13 -2.63 9.85 -1.68
C PRO A 13 -2.60 8.89 -0.49
N PHE A 14 -1.54 8.10 -0.33
CA PHE A 14 -1.38 7.26 0.86
C PHE A 14 -1.01 8.12 2.06
N THR A 15 -1.39 7.68 3.26
CA THR A 15 -1.06 8.36 4.50
C THR A 15 -0.41 7.39 5.47
N LEU A 16 0.74 7.77 6.01
CA LEU A 16 1.43 7.01 7.06
C LEU A 16 1.06 7.63 8.41
N LEU A 17 0.46 6.83 9.28
CA LEU A 17 0.13 7.20 10.65
C LEU A 17 1.06 6.46 11.60
N VAL A 18 1.62 7.17 12.58
CA VAL A 18 2.53 6.58 13.56
C VAL A 18 1.90 6.72 14.94
N TYR A 19 1.83 5.61 15.66
CA TYR A 19 1.27 5.53 17.01
C TYR A 19 2.43 5.33 17.96
N ASP A 20 2.87 6.40 18.60
CA ASP A 20 4.05 6.41 19.47
C ASP A 20 3.74 6.82 20.91
N GLU A 21 2.45 6.76 21.30
CA GLU A 21 2.03 7.10 22.66
C GLU A 21 2.72 6.22 23.71
N ASP A 22 2.98 4.97 23.35
CA ASP A 22 3.76 4.06 24.19
C ASP A 22 5.11 3.85 23.50
N PRO A 23 6.21 4.43 24.03
CA PRO A 23 7.53 4.29 23.41
C PRO A 23 8.01 2.85 23.27
N GLN A 24 7.43 1.92 24.04
CA GLN A 24 7.80 0.50 23.96
C GLN A 24 6.98 -0.28 22.94
N ASN A 25 5.91 0.33 22.41
CA ASN A 25 5.01 -0.29 21.46
C ASN A 25 4.68 0.66 20.31
N VAL A 26 5.71 1.26 19.72
CA VAL A 26 5.53 2.11 18.53
C VAL A 26 5.12 1.23 17.36
N ARG A 27 4.11 1.69 16.62
CA ARG A 27 3.63 1.00 15.43
C ARG A 27 3.08 2.02 14.44
N GLY A 28 2.87 1.60 13.21
CA GLY A 28 2.35 2.46 12.18
C GLY A 28 1.32 1.77 11.31
N SER A 29 0.52 2.59 10.63
CA SER A 29 -0.42 2.13 9.62
C SER A 29 -0.27 2.99 8.37
N LEU A 30 -0.29 2.32 7.21
CA LEU A 30 -0.33 2.99 5.91
C LEU A 30 -1.73 2.82 5.36
N ILE A 31 -2.44 3.92 5.14
CA ILE A 31 -3.85 3.86 4.72
C ILE A 31 -4.08 4.63 3.43
N TYR A 32 -5.13 4.20 2.72
CA TYR A 32 -5.62 4.90 1.54
C TYR A 32 -7.11 4.60 1.38
N TYR A 33 -7.91 5.65 1.19
CA TYR A 33 -9.33 5.53 0.90
C TYR A 33 -9.51 5.70 -0.60
N PRO A 34 -9.87 4.62 -1.35
CA PRO A 34 -9.88 4.67 -2.81
C PRO A 34 -11.11 5.38 -3.39
N TYR A 35 -11.43 6.55 -2.88
CA TYR A 35 -12.51 7.38 -3.40
C TYR A 35 -12.01 8.40 -4.42
N GLY A 36 -10.70 8.62 -4.49
CA GLY A 36 -10.10 9.67 -5.29
C GLY A 36 -9.73 9.27 -6.71
N GLU A 37 -10.08 8.06 -7.11
CA GLU A 37 -9.81 7.54 -8.45
C GLU A 37 -8.32 7.41 -8.81
N TYR A 38 -7.42 7.51 -7.81
CA TYR A 38 -6.00 7.36 -8.05
C TYR A 38 -5.70 5.98 -8.63
N ARG A 39 -5.14 5.95 -9.84
CA ARG A 39 -4.80 4.72 -10.56
C ARG A 39 -5.98 3.76 -10.77
N GLN A 40 -7.19 4.30 -10.79
CA GLN A 40 -8.38 3.50 -11.04
C GLN A 40 -8.31 2.80 -12.41
N GLU A 41 -7.69 3.45 -13.40
CA GLU A 41 -7.53 2.88 -14.74
C GLU A 41 -6.78 1.56 -14.74
N VAL A 42 -5.92 1.31 -13.75
CA VAL A 42 -5.21 0.05 -13.61
C VAL A 42 -6.20 -1.07 -13.26
N PHE A 43 -7.06 -0.82 -12.26
CA PHE A 43 -8.05 -1.81 -11.83
C PHE A 43 -9.11 -2.03 -12.90
N ASP A 44 -9.43 -1.00 -13.68
CA ASP A 44 -10.40 -1.10 -14.78
C ASP A 44 -9.94 -2.07 -15.85
N THR A 45 -8.64 -2.31 -16.01
CA THR A 45 -8.13 -3.25 -17.01
C THR A 45 -8.60 -4.68 -16.76
N ARG A 46 -9.04 -4.99 -15.53
CA ARG A 46 -9.52 -6.32 -15.15
C ARG A 46 -10.89 -6.26 -14.49
N GLU A 47 -11.67 -5.27 -14.84
CA GLU A 47 -13.02 -5.07 -14.32
C GLU A 47 -13.90 -6.32 -14.53
N GLU A 48 -13.77 -6.96 -15.70
CA GLU A 48 -14.55 -8.15 -16.02
C GLU A 48 -14.25 -9.33 -15.09
N GLU A 49 -13.09 -9.32 -14.43
CA GLU A 49 -12.70 -10.36 -13.48
C GLU A 49 -13.19 -10.09 -12.08
N GLY A 50 -13.80 -8.93 -11.84
CA GLY A 50 -14.36 -8.56 -10.55
C GLY A 50 -13.59 -7.50 -9.78
N PHE A 51 -12.52 -6.94 -10.35
CA PHE A 51 -11.77 -5.88 -9.69
C PHE A 51 -12.53 -4.56 -9.76
N GLU A 52 -12.61 -3.87 -8.63
CA GLU A 52 -13.29 -2.58 -8.50
C GLU A 52 -12.34 -1.44 -8.14
N GLY A 53 -11.16 -1.78 -7.60
CA GLY A 53 -10.24 -0.78 -7.06
C GLY A 53 -10.56 -0.41 -5.62
N ASN A 54 -11.22 -1.32 -4.89
CA ASN A 54 -11.56 -1.11 -3.48
C ASN A 54 -10.37 -1.43 -2.56
N GLY A 55 -10.59 -1.34 -1.25
CA GLY A 55 -9.53 -1.60 -0.26
C GLY A 55 -8.95 -3.00 -0.37
N TYR A 56 -9.79 -4.00 -0.64
CA TYR A 56 -9.32 -5.38 -0.80
C TYR A 56 -8.46 -5.54 -2.04
N ASP A 57 -8.85 -4.91 -3.14
CA ASP A 57 -8.09 -4.97 -4.40
C ASP A 57 -6.73 -4.29 -4.24
N TRP A 58 -6.68 -3.15 -3.55
CA TRP A 58 -5.43 -2.48 -3.27
C TRP A 58 -4.52 -3.34 -2.39
N ALA A 59 -5.10 -4.06 -1.40
CA ALA A 59 -4.32 -4.96 -0.55
C ALA A 59 -3.76 -6.13 -1.35
N SER A 60 -4.55 -6.71 -2.26
CA SER A 60 -4.08 -7.80 -3.11
C SER A 60 -2.92 -7.35 -4.00
N LEU A 61 -3.04 -6.15 -4.59
CA LEU A 61 -1.96 -5.55 -5.39
C LEU A 61 -0.71 -5.32 -4.54
N ALA A 62 -0.89 -4.73 -3.36
CA ALA A 62 0.22 -4.40 -2.48
C ALA A 62 0.94 -5.64 -1.97
N LEU A 63 0.20 -6.72 -1.71
CA LEU A 63 0.79 -7.99 -1.29
C LEU A 63 1.71 -8.56 -2.36
N VAL A 64 1.25 -8.59 -3.61
CA VAL A 64 2.08 -9.09 -4.72
C VAL A 64 3.30 -8.19 -4.92
N PHE A 65 3.11 -6.86 -4.82
CA PHE A 65 4.22 -5.92 -4.88
C PHE A 65 5.26 -6.21 -3.80
N LEU A 66 4.81 -6.43 -2.56
CA LEU A 66 5.69 -6.74 -1.45
C LEU A 66 6.50 -8.01 -1.72
N GLU A 67 5.83 -9.07 -2.17
CA GLU A 67 6.47 -10.36 -2.41
C GLU A 67 7.47 -10.30 -3.57
N GLU A 68 7.16 -9.55 -4.63
CA GLU A 68 8.01 -9.49 -5.82
C GLU A 68 9.12 -8.45 -5.73
N LYS A 69 8.86 -7.31 -5.12
CA LYS A 69 9.76 -6.15 -5.17
C LYS A 69 10.47 -5.85 -3.85
N MET A 70 9.87 -6.21 -2.73
CA MET A 70 10.42 -5.93 -1.41
C MET A 70 10.29 -7.13 -0.48
N PRO A 71 10.69 -8.35 -0.93
CA PRO A 71 10.48 -9.56 -0.14
C PRO A 71 11.18 -9.53 1.23
N GLU A 72 12.23 -8.72 1.37
CA GLU A 72 12.93 -8.57 2.65
C GLU A 72 12.06 -7.94 3.73
N LEU A 73 10.97 -7.27 3.35
CA LEU A 73 10.04 -6.65 4.28
C LEU A 73 8.79 -7.50 4.54
N SER A 74 8.65 -8.64 3.85
CA SER A 74 7.39 -9.40 3.88
C SER A 74 6.99 -9.87 5.27
N ASP A 75 7.95 -10.19 6.13
CA ASP A 75 7.66 -10.63 7.51
C ASP A 75 7.30 -9.47 8.43
N ALA A 76 7.59 -8.23 8.02
CA ALA A 76 7.35 -7.05 8.84
C ALA A 76 6.03 -6.34 8.54
N ILE A 77 5.43 -6.60 7.39
CA ILE A 77 4.24 -5.87 6.92
C ILE A 77 3.03 -6.79 6.92
N ASP A 78 1.97 -6.36 7.59
CA ASP A 78 0.68 -7.05 7.60
C ASP A 78 -0.39 -6.16 6.97
N PHE A 79 -1.48 -6.77 6.49
CA PHE A 79 -2.56 -6.06 5.83
C PHE A 79 -3.87 -6.28 6.60
N ASP A 80 -4.66 -5.22 6.70
CA ASP A 80 -5.99 -5.27 7.34
C ASP A 80 -6.95 -4.37 6.56
N PRO A 81 -7.23 -4.71 5.28
CA PRO A 81 -8.09 -3.88 4.45
C PRO A 81 -9.56 -3.99 4.81
N GLU A 82 -10.30 -2.95 4.47
CA GLU A 82 -11.76 -2.97 4.47
C GLU A 82 -12.21 -2.61 3.05
N GLY A 83 -13.49 -2.81 2.74
CA GLY A 83 -14.00 -2.49 1.41
C GLY A 83 -13.73 -1.05 1.00
N SER A 84 -13.77 -0.13 1.96
CA SER A 84 -13.56 1.30 1.71
C SER A 84 -12.16 1.80 2.07
N MET A 85 -11.24 0.90 2.51
CA MET A 85 -9.93 1.35 2.97
C MET A 85 -8.86 0.29 2.73
N PHE A 86 -7.79 0.70 2.05
CA PHE A 86 -6.54 -0.06 2.04
C PHE A 86 -5.80 0.21 3.35
N CYS A 87 -5.30 -0.84 4.01
CA CYS A 87 -4.51 -0.68 5.22
C CYS A 87 -3.38 -1.71 5.26
N ALA A 88 -2.17 -1.22 5.47
CA ALA A 88 -1.00 -2.03 5.81
C ALA A 88 -0.48 -1.51 7.15
N TYR A 89 0.00 -2.40 8.01
CA TYR A 89 0.48 -1.98 9.32
C TYR A 89 1.73 -2.77 9.72
N SER A 90 2.48 -2.20 10.67
CA SER A 90 3.70 -2.83 11.17
C SER A 90 4.08 -2.28 12.53
N SER A 91 4.72 -3.14 13.35
CA SER A 91 5.41 -2.68 14.57
C SER A 91 6.80 -2.13 14.23
N ASN A 92 7.26 -2.36 13.00
CA ASN A 92 8.53 -1.80 12.50
C ASN A 92 8.20 -0.62 11.57
N VAL A 93 8.15 0.59 12.14
CA VAL A 93 7.74 1.78 11.40
C VAL A 93 8.73 2.10 10.28
N ASP A 94 10.02 1.86 10.47
CA ASP A 94 11.01 2.08 9.41
C ASP A 94 10.73 1.18 8.19
N ALA A 95 10.40 -0.09 8.43
CA ALA A 95 10.04 -1.01 7.35
C ALA A 95 8.77 -0.55 6.65
N LEU A 96 7.77 -0.11 7.41
CA LEU A 96 6.52 0.39 6.83
C LEU A 96 6.75 1.65 6.00
N ALA A 97 7.59 2.57 6.47
CA ALA A 97 7.93 3.77 5.72
C ALA A 97 8.64 3.43 4.40
N ARG A 98 9.58 2.48 4.44
CA ARG A 98 10.27 2.03 3.23
C ARG A 98 9.29 1.38 2.25
N PHE A 99 8.37 0.57 2.76
CA PHE A 99 7.33 -0.04 1.94
C PHE A 99 6.45 1.03 1.29
N ALA A 100 6.03 2.04 2.06
CA ALA A 100 5.19 3.13 1.56
C ALA A 100 5.86 3.90 0.43
N LEU A 101 7.13 4.25 0.60
CA LEU A 101 7.89 4.96 -0.43
C LEU A 101 8.05 4.10 -1.69
N GLY A 102 8.35 2.82 -1.53
CA GLY A 102 8.50 1.89 -2.64
C GLY A 102 7.18 1.68 -3.39
N LEU A 103 6.09 1.52 -2.65
CA LEU A 103 4.77 1.33 -3.25
C LEU A 103 4.36 2.56 -4.06
N LYS A 104 4.57 3.76 -3.52
CA LYS A 104 4.23 4.99 -4.22
C LYS A 104 5.05 5.15 -5.50
N GLU A 105 6.35 4.93 -5.43
CA GLU A 105 7.23 4.99 -6.60
C GLU A 105 6.77 3.99 -7.68
N PHE A 106 6.40 2.78 -7.26
CA PHE A 106 5.87 1.76 -8.15
C PHE A 106 4.56 2.23 -8.81
N CYS A 107 3.65 2.81 -8.03
CA CYS A 107 2.37 3.29 -8.55
C CYS A 107 2.52 4.51 -9.48
N ASP A 108 3.61 5.25 -9.36
CA ASP A 108 3.88 6.39 -10.24
C ASP A 108 4.25 5.95 -11.65
N ASP A 109 4.71 4.72 -11.83
CA ASP A 109 4.98 4.14 -13.14
C ASP A 109 3.81 3.23 -13.53
N ILE A 110 2.86 3.79 -14.28
CA ILE A 110 1.61 3.10 -14.59
C ILE A 110 1.84 1.79 -15.37
N ASP A 111 2.83 1.76 -16.25
CA ASP A 111 3.09 0.56 -17.05
C ASP A 111 3.62 -0.58 -16.17
N THR A 112 4.51 -0.26 -15.25
CA THR A 112 5.02 -1.23 -14.27
C THR A 112 3.89 -1.73 -13.36
N MET A 113 3.02 -0.82 -12.94
CA MET A 113 1.88 -1.16 -12.10
C MET A 113 0.91 -2.10 -12.82
N LYS A 114 0.60 -1.81 -14.09
CA LYS A 114 -0.28 -2.68 -14.90
C LYS A 114 0.33 -4.05 -15.11
N ASP A 115 1.64 -4.11 -15.35
CA ASP A 115 2.32 -5.38 -15.55
C ASP A 115 2.20 -6.27 -14.31
N LEU A 116 2.50 -5.73 -13.15
CA LEU A 116 2.39 -6.48 -11.89
C LEU A 116 0.93 -6.84 -11.63
N PHE A 117 0.01 -5.92 -11.87
CA PHE A 117 -1.41 -6.14 -11.62
C PHE A 117 -1.96 -7.32 -12.44
N SER A 118 -1.38 -7.58 -13.62
CA SER A 118 -1.80 -8.71 -14.43
C SER A 118 -1.59 -10.06 -13.74
N ARG A 119 -0.76 -10.11 -12.69
CA ARG A 119 -0.46 -11.31 -11.91
C ARG A 119 -1.20 -11.36 -10.57
N VAL A 120 -1.97 -10.31 -10.24
CA VAL A 120 -2.73 -10.26 -8.99
C VAL A 120 -3.97 -11.14 -9.12
N GLU A 121 -4.26 -11.92 -8.09
CA GLU A 121 -5.43 -12.78 -8.07
C GLU A 121 -6.65 -12.06 -7.49
N VAL A 122 -7.83 -12.38 -8.02
CA VAL A 122 -9.11 -11.85 -7.50
C VAL A 122 -9.41 -12.51 -6.16
N ASP A 123 -9.84 -11.72 -5.20
CA ASP A 123 -10.26 -12.22 -3.89
C ASP A 123 -11.61 -12.95 -3.95
#